data_6c67394a0aec57ea208d54506ff44951
#
_entry.id   6c67394a0aec57ea208d54506ff44951
#
_cell.length_a   1.000
_cell.length_b   1.000
_cell.length_c   1.000
_cell.angle_alpha   90.00
_cell.angle_beta   90.00
_cell.angle_gamma   90.00
#
_symmetry.space_group_name_H-M   'P 1'
#
loop_
_entity.id
_entity.type
_entity.pdbx_description
1 polymer ?
#
loop_
_entity_poly.entity_id
_entity_poly.type
_entity_poly.pdbx_seq_one_letter_code
_entity_poly.pdbx_strand_id
1 'polypeptide(L)'
;ATELGVNKLSFVRMDNSGKQKIQIPRLEKIVKTASKQCGRTNFPSLKEYDSLKDFLYLNNAKTIAAHKSGDRFLSTFLFKNKMKPSSVIIGPEGDFSKEELSLIQQNNIPIISLGNRRLRSETAGVYALTSINEYYLNKN
;
A
#
# COMPACT_ATOMS: atom_id res chain seq x y z
N ALA A 1 4.75 0.05 9.47
CA ALA A 1 4.80 1.00 8.34
C ALA A 1 5.49 2.32 8.73
N THR A 2 5.16 2.91 9.88
CA THR A 2 5.78 4.17 10.34
C THR A 2 7.29 4.07 10.44
N GLU A 3 7.81 3.03 11.06
CA GLU A 3 9.25 2.76 11.21
C GLU A 3 9.94 2.51 9.87
N LEU A 4 9.21 1.99 8.90
CA LEU A 4 9.69 1.76 7.53
C LEU A 4 9.64 3.01 6.63
N GLY A 5 9.38 4.19 7.21
CA GLY A 5 9.50 5.44 6.49
C GLY A 5 8.28 5.87 5.67
N VAL A 6 7.12 5.22 5.80
CA VAL A 6 5.91 5.64 5.09
C VAL A 6 5.54 7.08 5.45
N ASN A 7 5.13 7.89 4.46
CA ASN A 7 4.73 9.29 4.69
C ASN A 7 3.22 9.47 4.76
N LYS A 8 2.46 8.53 4.21
CA LYS A 8 1.00 8.57 4.23
C LYS A 8 0.43 7.16 4.34
N LEU A 9 -0.51 6.96 5.24
CA LEU A 9 -1.33 5.76 5.35
C LEU A 9 -2.75 6.08 4.93
N SER A 10 -3.19 5.45 3.86
CA SER A 10 -4.54 5.61 3.31
C SER A 10 -5.37 4.39 3.65
N PHE A 11 -6.46 4.60 4.37
CA PHE A 11 -7.44 3.58 4.70
C PHE A 11 -8.58 3.68 3.70
N VAL A 12 -8.70 2.67 2.85
CA VAL A 12 -9.69 2.65 1.77
C VAL A 12 -10.74 1.62 2.10
N ARG A 13 -12.01 2.01 2.09
CA ARG A 13 -13.11 1.06 2.23
C ARG A 13 -13.21 0.24 0.95
N MET A 14 -13.03 -1.07 1.10
CA MET A 14 -13.09 -2.05 0.03
C MET A 14 -14.33 -2.92 0.17
N ASP A 15 -14.80 -3.52 -0.94
CA ASP A 15 -16.01 -4.34 -0.95
C ASP A 15 -15.92 -5.51 0.04
N ASN A 16 -14.77 -6.16 0.10
CA ASN A 16 -14.51 -7.30 0.97
C ASN A 16 -13.82 -6.90 2.29
N SER A 17 -13.78 -5.63 2.65
CA SER A 17 -13.29 -5.19 3.96
C SER A 17 -14.33 -5.41 5.03
N GLY A 18 -13.90 -5.76 6.23
CA GLY A 18 -14.80 -5.86 7.39
C GLY A 18 -15.49 -4.52 7.70
N LYS A 19 -16.66 -4.59 8.34
CA LYS A 19 -17.46 -3.40 8.72
C LYS A 19 -16.87 -2.57 9.88
N GLN A 20 -15.64 -2.85 10.31
CA GLN A 20 -15.03 -2.15 11.44
C GLN A 20 -14.74 -0.69 11.08
N LYS A 21 -15.20 0.20 11.93
CA LYS A 21 -14.91 1.64 11.81
C LYS A 21 -13.45 1.89 12.18
N ILE A 22 -12.74 2.57 11.31
CA ILE A 22 -11.36 2.98 11.56
C ILE A 22 -11.35 4.08 12.62
N GLN A 23 -10.55 3.87 13.67
CA GLN A 23 -10.42 4.84 14.74
C GLN A 23 -9.17 5.72 14.51
N ILE A 24 -9.29 6.70 13.65
CA ILE A 24 -8.19 7.62 13.29
C ILE A 24 -7.49 8.19 14.52
N PRO A 25 -8.19 8.71 15.57
CA PRO A 25 -7.51 9.27 16.76
C PRO A 25 -6.62 8.26 17.48
N ARG A 26 -7.02 6.99 17.51
CA ARG A 26 -6.19 5.91 18.09
C ARG A 26 -4.95 5.64 17.24
N LEU A 27 -5.13 5.61 15.91
CA LEU A 27 -4.03 5.37 14.97
C LEU A 27 -3.02 6.52 14.98
N GLU A 28 -3.47 7.75 15.10
CA GLU A 28 -2.58 8.93 15.26
C GLU A 28 -1.67 8.82 16.49
N LYS A 29 -2.20 8.36 17.63
CA LYS A 29 -1.40 8.11 18.83
C LYS A 29 -0.33 7.02 18.56
N ILE A 30 -0.71 5.93 17.90
CA ILE A 30 0.21 4.84 17.55
C ILE A 30 1.32 5.34 16.61
N VAL A 31 0.95 6.06 15.55
CA VAL A 31 1.89 6.65 14.59
C VAL A 31 2.86 7.61 15.31
N LYS A 32 2.35 8.47 16.16
CA LYS A 32 3.16 9.43 16.94
C LYS A 32 4.17 8.73 17.85
N THR A 33 3.73 7.67 18.55
CA THR A 33 4.60 6.88 19.41
C THR A 33 5.69 6.16 18.60
N ALA A 34 5.31 5.50 17.51
CA ALA A 34 6.25 4.81 16.64
C ALA A 34 7.25 5.79 16.00
N SER A 35 6.79 6.97 15.57
CA SER A 35 7.67 8.00 15.00
C SER A 35 8.72 8.48 16.00
N LYS A 36 8.32 8.73 17.24
CA LYS A 36 9.25 9.11 18.31
C LYS A 36 10.28 8.02 18.60
N GLN A 37 9.82 6.76 18.65
CA GLN A 37 10.68 5.63 18.94
C GLN A 37 11.76 5.44 17.85
N CYS A 38 11.44 5.64 16.57
CA CYS A 38 12.38 5.49 15.47
C CYS A 38 13.08 6.82 15.05
N GLY A 39 12.92 7.89 15.83
CA GLY A 39 13.61 9.15 15.62
C GLY A 39 13.10 9.98 14.43
N ARG A 40 11.88 9.74 13.95
CA ARG A 40 11.30 10.54 12.86
C ARG A 40 10.81 11.89 13.35
N THR A 41 11.21 12.95 12.64
CA THR A 41 10.73 14.31 12.87
C THR A 41 9.39 14.59 12.18
N ASN A 42 9.13 13.89 11.06
CA ASN A 42 7.87 14.01 10.32
C ASN A 42 6.97 12.79 10.58
N PHE A 43 5.73 13.05 10.99
CA PHE A 43 4.75 12.02 11.26
C PHE A 43 3.99 11.65 9.97
N PRO A 44 3.75 10.36 9.72
CA PRO A 44 2.86 9.93 8.63
C PRO A 44 1.47 10.55 8.76
N SER A 45 0.93 11.05 7.66
CA SER A 45 -0.47 11.47 7.61
C SER A 45 -1.39 10.27 7.46
N LEU A 46 -2.55 10.34 8.10
CA LEU A 46 -3.61 9.34 8.00
C LEU A 46 -4.78 9.91 7.21
N LYS A 47 -5.30 9.15 6.26
CA LYS A 47 -6.47 9.57 5.48
C LYS A 47 -7.39 8.38 5.22
N GLU A 48 -8.70 8.60 5.36
CA GLU A 48 -9.74 7.64 5.04
C GLU A 48 -10.39 7.98 3.71
N TYR A 49 -10.77 6.94 2.94
CA TYR A 49 -11.47 7.05 1.67
C TYR A 49 -12.67 6.10 1.67
N ASP A 50 -13.80 6.58 1.20
CA ASP A 50 -15.05 5.82 1.18
C ASP A 50 -15.09 4.72 0.13
N SER A 51 -14.21 4.80 -0.87
CA SER A 51 -14.09 3.77 -1.90
C SER A 51 -12.69 3.75 -2.53
N LEU A 52 -12.37 2.65 -3.23
CA LEU A 52 -11.19 2.57 -4.07
C LEU A 52 -11.21 3.61 -5.19
N LYS A 53 -12.38 3.90 -5.74
CA LYS A 53 -12.58 4.92 -6.78
C LYS A 53 -12.15 6.31 -6.30
N ASP A 54 -12.57 6.70 -5.09
CA ASP A 54 -12.20 7.99 -4.50
C ASP A 54 -10.70 8.08 -4.23
N PHE A 55 -10.11 7.00 -3.77
CA PHE A 55 -8.66 6.93 -3.58
C PHE A 55 -7.93 7.11 -4.91
N LEU A 56 -8.31 6.39 -5.96
CA LEU A 56 -7.64 6.41 -7.27
C LEU A 56 -7.80 7.75 -7.99
N TYR A 57 -8.93 8.39 -7.85
CA TYR A 57 -9.15 9.74 -8.42
C TYR A 57 -8.08 10.75 -8.00
N LEU A 58 -7.59 10.63 -6.75
CA LEU A 58 -6.60 11.54 -6.18
C LEU A 58 -5.16 11.00 -6.17
N ASN A 59 -4.96 9.69 -6.37
CA ASN A 59 -3.67 9.04 -6.06
C ASN A 59 -3.25 7.97 -7.09
N ASN A 60 -3.65 8.06 -8.36
CA ASN A 60 -3.30 7.03 -9.35
C ASN A 60 -1.85 7.10 -9.86
N ALA A 61 -1.21 8.28 -9.77
CA ALA A 61 0.15 8.46 -10.26
C ALA A 61 1.16 7.62 -9.45
N LYS A 62 1.99 6.84 -10.16
CA LYS A 62 3.03 5.97 -9.57
C LYS A 62 2.51 5.00 -8.51
N THR A 63 1.26 4.59 -8.63
CA THR A 63 0.63 3.58 -7.77
C THR A 63 0.79 2.19 -8.38
N ILE A 64 1.02 1.19 -7.54
CA ILE A 64 0.97 -0.24 -7.88
C ILE A 64 -0.05 -0.92 -6.97
N ALA A 65 -0.62 -2.04 -7.42
CA ALA A 65 -1.50 -2.87 -6.60
C ALA A 65 -0.89 -4.25 -6.38
N ALA A 66 -0.88 -4.71 -5.15
CA ALA A 66 -0.38 -6.03 -4.79
C ALA A 66 -1.53 -7.05 -4.82
N HIS A 67 -1.46 -8.02 -5.73
CA HIS A 67 -2.42 -9.11 -5.83
C HIS A 67 -1.75 -10.36 -6.40
N LYS A 68 -2.27 -11.53 -6.04
CA LYS A 68 -1.74 -12.84 -6.48
C LYS A 68 -1.77 -13.06 -8.00
N SER A 69 -2.67 -12.39 -8.72
CA SER A 69 -2.75 -12.45 -10.18
C SER A 69 -1.73 -11.56 -10.90
N GLY A 70 -0.88 -10.86 -10.15
CA GLY A 70 0.19 -10.06 -10.75
C GLY A 70 1.11 -10.94 -11.60
N ASP A 71 1.40 -10.49 -12.82
CA ASP A 71 2.26 -11.19 -13.79
C ASP A 71 3.75 -11.11 -13.45
N ARG A 72 4.14 -10.25 -12.53
CA ARG A 72 5.51 -9.98 -12.11
C ARG A 72 5.62 -9.88 -10.60
N PHE A 73 6.74 -10.38 -10.06
CA PHE A 73 7.10 -10.12 -8.68
C PHE A 73 7.53 -8.67 -8.48
N LEU A 74 7.27 -8.14 -7.29
CA LEU A 74 7.63 -6.76 -6.93
C LEU A 74 9.11 -6.48 -7.20
N SER A 75 10.02 -7.39 -6.83
CA SER A 75 11.46 -7.25 -7.08
C SER A 75 11.77 -7.09 -8.56
N THR A 76 11.22 -7.98 -9.42
CA THR A 76 11.39 -7.89 -10.88
C THR A 76 10.82 -6.59 -11.45
N PHE A 77 9.66 -6.15 -10.92
CA PHE A 77 9.04 -4.89 -11.32
C PHE A 77 9.94 -3.69 -11.01
N LEU A 78 10.48 -3.63 -9.80
CA LEU A 78 11.36 -2.54 -9.36
C LEU A 78 12.65 -2.47 -10.18
N PHE A 79 13.26 -3.62 -10.49
CA PHE A 79 14.51 -3.66 -11.27
C PHE A 79 14.33 -3.35 -12.76
N LYS A 80 13.22 -3.80 -13.37
CA LYS A 80 12.99 -3.66 -14.82
C LYS A 80 12.31 -2.37 -15.24
N ASN A 81 11.53 -1.75 -14.37
CA ASN A 81 10.77 -0.56 -14.70
C ASN A 81 11.48 0.71 -14.22
N LYS A 82 11.48 1.74 -15.07
CA LYS A 82 11.96 3.08 -14.68
C LYS A 82 10.99 3.77 -13.70
N MET A 83 9.78 3.24 -13.54
CA MET A 83 8.79 3.78 -12.61
C MET A 83 9.21 3.44 -11.18
N LYS A 84 9.35 4.49 -10.38
CA LYS A 84 9.55 4.39 -8.93
C LYS A 84 8.18 4.49 -8.27
N PRO A 85 7.60 3.39 -7.74
CA PRO A 85 6.29 3.47 -7.11
C PRO A 85 6.36 4.35 -5.85
N SER A 86 5.43 5.27 -5.73
CA SER A 86 5.26 6.12 -4.55
C SER A 86 4.11 5.64 -3.65
N SER A 87 3.31 4.73 -4.14
CA SER A 87 2.17 4.18 -3.43
C SER A 87 1.95 2.71 -3.78
N VAL A 88 1.53 1.92 -2.81
CA VAL A 88 1.13 0.52 -2.99
C VAL A 88 -0.24 0.29 -2.37
N ILE A 89 -1.14 -0.31 -3.14
CA ILE A 89 -2.46 -0.73 -2.67
C ILE A 89 -2.33 -2.19 -2.22
N ILE A 90 -2.75 -2.44 -0.99
CA ILE A 90 -2.85 -3.78 -0.41
C ILE A 90 -4.33 -4.10 -0.21
N GLY A 91 -4.77 -5.23 -0.72
CA GLY A 91 -6.16 -5.67 -0.56
C GLY A 91 -6.51 -6.06 0.87
N PRO A 92 -7.81 -6.12 1.20
CA PRO A 92 -8.31 -6.61 2.48
C PRO A 92 -8.12 -8.13 2.60
N GLU A 93 -8.45 -8.71 3.75
CA GLU A 93 -8.37 -10.17 3.99
C GLU A 93 -9.23 -10.98 3.02
N GLY A 94 -10.36 -10.40 2.58
CA GLY A 94 -11.26 -10.98 1.58
C GLY A 94 -10.80 -10.81 0.13
N ASP A 95 -9.61 -10.20 -0.09
CA ASP A 95 -9.07 -9.84 -1.39
C ASP A 95 -9.91 -8.75 -2.11
N PHE A 96 -9.41 -8.26 -3.24
CA PHE A 96 -10.15 -7.32 -4.10
C PHE A 96 -11.39 -7.99 -4.70
N SER A 97 -12.48 -7.25 -4.85
CA SER A 97 -13.59 -7.68 -5.68
C SER A 97 -13.23 -7.67 -7.17
N LYS A 98 -14.06 -8.29 -8.00
CA LYS A 98 -13.86 -8.27 -9.45
C LYS A 98 -13.97 -6.85 -10.01
N GLU A 99 -14.86 -6.07 -9.46
CA GLU A 99 -15.12 -4.68 -9.78
C GLU A 99 -13.90 -3.81 -9.42
N GLU A 100 -13.33 -4.02 -8.25
CA GLU A 100 -12.11 -3.34 -7.80
C GLU A 100 -10.89 -3.68 -8.66
N LEU A 101 -10.70 -4.96 -9.02
CA LEU A 101 -9.64 -5.37 -9.94
C LEU A 101 -9.83 -4.74 -11.32
N SER A 102 -11.06 -4.71 -11.83
CA SER A 102 -11.39 -4.05 -13.09
C SER A 102 -11.07 -2.56 -13.05
N LEU A 103 -11.41 -1.89 -11.95
CA LEU A 103 -11.11 -0.47 -11.74
C LEU A 103 -9.59 -0.20 -11.70
N ILE A 104 -8.81 -1.06 -11.04
CA ILE A 104 -7.34 -0.98 -11.02
C ILE A 104 -6.78 -1.08 -12.44
N GLN A 105 -7.26 -2.04 -13.23
CA GLN A 105 -6.84 -2.25 -14.62
C GLN A 105 -7.22 -1.07 -15.53
N GLN A 106 -8.45 -0.55 -15.42
CA GLN A 106 -8.93 0.61 -16.19
C GLN A 106 -8.11 1.88 -15.93
N ASN A 107 -7.56 2.00 -14.72
CA ASN A 107 -6.66 3.10 -14.36
C ASN A 107 -5.19 2.82 -14.72
N ASN A 108 -4.90 1.75 -15.48
CA ASN A 108 -3.54 1.35 -15.88
C ASN A 108 -2.57 1.17 -14.70
N ILE A 109 -3.08 0.77 -13.53
CA ILE A 109 -2.26 0.52 -12.35
C ILE A 109 -1.65 -0.88 -12.47
N PRO A 110 -0.32 -0.99 -12.43
CA PRO A 110 0.34 -2.29 -12.49
C PRO A 110 -0.07 -3.18 -11.32
N ILE A 111 -0.51 -4.40 -11.62
CA ILE A 111 -0.77 -5.42 -10.61
C ILE A 111 0.48 -6.28 -10.49
N ILE A 112 1.02 -6.35 -9.27
CA ILE A 112 2.26 -7.08 -8.97
C ILE A 112 2.03 -8.15 -7.92
N SER A 113 2.81 -9.22 -7.99
CA SER A 113 2.80 -10.28 -6.98
C SER A 113 3.87 -10.04 -5.92
N LEU A 114 3.54 -10.30 -4.67
CA LEU A 114 4.48 -10.28 -3.54
C LEU A 114 5.10 -11.66 -3.27
N GLY A 115 4.82 -12.66 -4.11
CA GLY A 115 5.34 -14.01 -3.98
C GLY A 115 4.25 -15.07 -4.17
N ASN A 116 4.65 -16.34 -4.03
CA ASN A 116 3.76 -17.48 -4.29
C ASN A 116 2.82 -17.81 -3.13
N ARG A 117 3.03 -17.22 -1.97
CA ARG A 117 2.21 -17.46 -0.76
C ARG A 117 1.20 -16.35 -0.55
N ARG A 118 0.02 -16.71 -0.04
CA ARG A 118 -0.95 -15.73 0.41
C ARG A 118 -0.44 -15.08 1.70
N LEU A 119 -0.24 -13.78 1.66
CA LEU A 119 0.14 -12.98 2.81
C LEU A 119 -1.09 -12.34 3.44
N ARG A 120 -1.08 -12.14 4.75
CA ARG A 120 -2.03 -11.24 5.40
C ARG A 120 -1.77 -9.79 4.98
N SER A 121 -2.77 -8.94 5.04
CA SER A 121 -2.64 -7.53 4.60
C SER A 121 -1.50 -6.79 5.29
N GLU A 122 -1.33 -6.99 6.60
CA GLU A 122 -0.24 -6.38 7.37
C GLU A 122 1.14 -6.89 6.89
N THR A 123 1.27 -8.19 6.69
CA THR A 123 2.50 -8.81 6.20
C THR A 123 2.81 -8.33 4.79
N ALA A 124 1.81 -8.27 3.91
CA ALA A 124 1.94 -7.75 2.56
C ALA A 124 2.41 -6.30 2.54
N GLY A 125 1.83 -5.46 3.41
CA GLY A 125 2.22 -4.05 3.56
C GLY A 125 3.66 -3.88 4.01
N VAL A 126 4.09 -4.62 5.04
CA VAL A 126 5.47 -4.59 5.54
C VAL A 126 6.44 -5.08 4.48
N TYR A 127 6.14 -6.21 3.83
CA TYR A 127 6.98 -6.77 2.77
C TYR A 127 7.15 -5.79 1.58
N ALA A 128 6.06 -5.20 1.11
CA ALA A 128 6.10 -4.24 0.01
C ALA A 128 6.92 -2.98 0.37
N LEU A 129 6.71 -2.41 1.56
CA LEU A 129 7.44 -1.25 2.03
C LEU A 129 8.93 -1.53 2.17
N THR A 130 9.31 -2.66 2.76
CA THR A 130 10.71 -3.04 2.92
C THR A 130 11.38 -3.21 1.55
N SER A 131 10.73 -3.92 0.63
CA SER A 131 11.28 -4.13 -0.72
C SER A 131 11.46 -2.84 -1.51
N ILE A 132 10.51 -1.92 -1.40
CA ILE A 132 10.58 -0.61 -2.06
C ILE A 132 11.68 0.25 -1.43
N ASN A 133 11.79 0.28 -0.11
CA ASN A 133 12.83 1.03 0.58
C ASN A 133 14.23 0.51 0.24
N GLU A 134 14.45 -0.80 0.27
CA GLU A 134 15.74 -1.40 -0.10
C GLU A 134 16.13 -1.03 -1.53
N TYR A 135 15.17 -1.08 -2.46
CA TYR A 135 15.41 -0.67 -3.84
C TYR A 135 15.84 0.79 -3.96
N TYR A 136 15.25 1.69 -3.17
CA TYR A 136 15.63 3.10 -3.17
C TYR A 136 17.00 3.36 -2.55
N LEU A 137 17.33 2.66 -1.45
CA LEU A 137 18.63 2.77 -0.79
C LEU A 137 19.77 2.29 -1.67
N ASN A 138 19.56 1.25 -2.47
CA ASN A 138 20.58 0.70 -3.37
C ASN A 138 20.79 1.53 -4.66
N LYS A 139 19.99 2.58 -4.89
CA LYS A 139 20.11 3.46 -6.06
C LYS A 139 20.68 4.86 -5.77
N ASN A 140 20.98 5.13 -4.52
CA ASN A 140 21.70 6.33 -4.08
C ASN A 140 23.15 5.97 -3.81
#